data_2b4475ef624c905848e0caf7b15d8d0a
#
_entry.id   2b4475ef624c905848e0caf7b15d8d0a
#
_cell.length_a   1.000
_cell.length_b   1.000
_cell.length_c   1.000
_cell.angle_alpha   90.00
_cell.angle_beta   90.00
_cell.angle_gamma   90.00
#
_symmetry.space_group_name_H-M   'P 1'
#
loop_
_entity.id
_entity.type
_entity.pdbx_description
1 polymer ?
#
loop_
_entity_poly.entity_id
_entity_poly.type
_entity_poly.pdbx_seq_one_letter_code
_entity_poly.pdbx_strand_id
1 'polypeptide(L)'
;MRTLRITLLSILLLGMGAVASAQNGKCLPMRTDGVDPYQPGERIVFNISYNWHAVQTDVAKGVLTVDQQSLNGEKVWHTALNMQTAPFFDVFFKIRETFESWFALKGVEPRKFHRDSREGDYHAINDYIYDRRAGKIHANVEYWDKDKETLDIPYGDCTYDVTTLFYYARRMDFPNLKPGTVYKVSIAIDKEVQTANLTYVGLENKYIRGIGTIAARKFGLSLKKGEVFEGNQDALLWFSDDDNRVPIAFMAPLKVGAMNGRLGSYSGLAHDFTALISPKKVK
;
A
#
# COMPACT_ATOMS: atom_id res chain seq x y z
N MET A 1 8.97 -32.27 8.94
CA MET A 1 7.92 -31.42 8.36
C MET A 1 8.58 -30.07 8.08
N ARG A 2 8.76 -29.73 6.79
CA ARG A 2 9.33 -28.43 6.41
C ARG A 2 8.26 -27.38 6.65
N THR A 3 8.48 -26.49 7.59
CA THR A 3 7.62 -25.33 7.87
C THR A 3 7.45 -24.51 6.60
N LEU A 4 6.20 -24.43 6.14
CA LEU A 4 5.81 -23.54 5.06
C LEU A 4 5.92 -22.10 5.57
N ARG A 5 7.06 -21.48 5.32
CA ARG A 5 7.29 -20.06 5.66
C ARG A 5 6.53 -19.22 4.65
N ILE A 6 5.36 -18.77 5.04
CA ILE A 6 4.58 -17.79 4.27
C ILE A 6 4.93 -16.40 4.81
N THR A 7 5.94 -15.79 4.24
CA THR A 7 6.27 -14.38 4.44
C THR A 7 5.30 -13.55 3.62
N LEU A 8 4.26 -13.01 4.24
CA LEU A 8 3.12 -12.36 3.57
C LEU A 8 3.45 -10.98 2.97
N LEU A 9 4.51 -10.33 3.41
CA LEU A 9 4.97 -9.04 2.85
C LEU A 9 6.49 -9.02 2.57
N SER A 10 7.29 -9.80 3.28
CA SER A 10 8.73 -9.95 3.02
C SER A 10 9.03 -10.81 1.78
N ILE A 11 8.03 -11.50 1.21
CA ILE A 11 8.11 -12.15 -0.10
C ILE A 11 8.31 -11.12 -1.23
N LEU A 12 8.20 -9.82 -0.94
CA LEU A 12 8.41 -8.78 -1.94
C LEU A 12 9.89 -8.59 -2.35
N LEU A 13 10.90 -9.20 -1.71
CA LEU A 13 12.24 -8.63 -1.86
C LEU A 13 13.40 -9.59 -1.62
N LEU A 14 13.71 -10.44 -2.54
CA LEU A 14 15.03 -11.06 -2.68
C LEU A 14 15.39 -11.25 -4.15
N GLY A 15 16.18 -10.34 -4.69
CA GLY A 15 16.75 -10.47 -6.04
C GLY A 15 17.68 -9.34 -6.43
N MET A 16 18.85 -9.69 -6.79
CA MET A 16 20.09 -9.03 -7.16
C MET A 16 20.01 -7.70 -7.90
N GLY A 17 20.93 -6.81 -7.54
CA GLY A 17 21.11 -5.46 -8.04
C GLY A 17 21.07 -5.32 -9.56
N ALA A 18 20.14 -4.50 -10.02
CA ALA A 18 20.17 -3.89 -11.33
C ALA A 18 20.32 -2.38 -11.13
N VAL A 19 21.36 -1.81 -11.72
CA VAL A 19 21.60 -0.37 -11.77
C VAL A 19 20.35 0.30 -12.32
N ALA A 20 19.63 1.04 -11.47
CA ALA A 20 18.45 1.78 -11.86
C ALA A 20 18.88 2.89 -12.85
N SER A 21 18.64 2.63 -14.12
CA SER A 21 18.71 3.66 -15.15
C SER A 21 17.59 4.66 -14.88
N ALA A 22 17.94 5.90 -14.57
CA ALA A 22 16.99 6.98 -14.37
C ALA A 22 16.08 7.08 -15.61
N GLN A 23 14.84 6.61 -15.49
CA GLN A 23 13.84 6.77 -16.53
C GLN A 23 13.06 8.06 -16.27
N ASN A 24 13.21 9.04 -17.17
CA ASN A 24 12.37 10.23 -17.26
C ASN A 24 10.89 9.82 -17.57
N GLY A 25 10.23 9.18 -16.63
CA GLY A 25 8.81 8.88 -16.68
C GLY A 25 8.06 9.94 -15.88
N LYS A 26 7.04 10.55 -16.48
CA LYS A 26 6.13 11.42 -15.73
C LYS A 26 5.52 10.61 -14.60
N CYS A 27 5.55 11.17 -13.39
CA CYS A 27 4.79 10.62 -12.27
C CYS A 27 3.30 10.58 -12.63
N LEU A 28 2.53 9.79 -11.89
CA LEU A 28 1.07 9.75 -12.04
C LEU A 28 0.50 11.17 -12.04
N PRO A 29 -0.39 11.52 -12.98
CA PRO A 29 -1.00 12.83 -12.99
C PRO A 29 -1.83 13.01 -11.72
N MET A 30 -1.55 14.08 -10.99
CA MET A 30 -2.28 14.44 -9.78
C MET A 30 -3.42 15.38 -10.13
N ARG A 31 -4.51 15.29 -9.36
CA ARG A 31 -5.62 16.25 -9.45
C ARG A 31 -5.14 17.67 -9.12
N THR A 32 -5.69 18.65 -9.84
CA THR A 32 -5.33 20.07 -9.69
C THR A 32 -6.51 20.94 -9.25
N ASP A 33 -7.66 20.32 -8.94
CA ASP A 33 -8.91 20.99 -8.53
C ASP A 33 -8.91 21.49 -7.07
N GLY A 34 -7.83 21.25 -6.34
CA GLY A 34 -7.67 21.69 -4.95
C GLY A 34 -8.44 20.85 -3.91
N VAL A 35 -9.11 19.78 -4.34
CA VAL A 35 -9.86 18.90 -3.43
C VAL A 35 -8.91 17.90 -2.79
N ASP A 36 -8.83 17.90 -1.45
CA ASP A 36 -8.07 16.89 -0.70
C ASP A 36 -8.95 15.66 -0.46
N PRO A 37 -8.50 14.46 -0.86
CA PRO A 37 -9.29 13.23 -0.74
C PRO A 37 -9.31 12.63 0.65
N TYR A 38 -8.63 13.22 1.62
CA TYR A 38 -8.55 12.79 3.02
C TYR A 38 -8.33 13.98 3.93
N GLN A 39 -8.66 13.81 5.20
CA GLN A 39 -8.49 14.81 6.25
C GLN A 39 -7.93 14.19 7.54
N PRO A 40 -7.45 15.01 8.51
CA PRO A 40 -7.00 14.51 9.80
C PRO A 40 -8.12 13.74 10.53
N GLY A 41 -7.74 12.61 11.16
CA GLY A 41 -8.67 11.73 11.86
C GLY A 41 -9.38 10.71 10.98
N GLU A 42 -9.07 10.64 9.68
CA GLU A 42 -9.60 9.57 8.83
C GLU A 42 -9.08 8.20 9.28
N ARG A 43 -9.99 7.24 9.33
CA ARG A 43 -9.69 5.85 9.69
C ARG A 43 -10.42 4.89 8.78
N ILE A 44 -9.68 4.00 8.12
CA ILE A 44 -10.17 2.97 7.21
C ILE A 44 -9.78 1.60 7.75
N VAL A 45 -10.74 0.69 7.87
CA VAL A 45 -10.52 -0.68 8.37
C VAL A 45 -10.70 -1.66 7.23
N PHE A 46 -9.75 -2.55 7.06
CA PHE A 46 -9.81 -3.67 6.12
C PHE A 46 -10.00 -4.99 6.85
N ASN A 47 -10.84 -5.85 6.30
CA ASN A 47 -10.82 -7.27 6.60
C ASN A 47 -9.96 -7.97 5.55
N ILE A 48 -8.97 -8.73 6.01
CA ILE A 48 -8.01 -9.42 5.18
C ILE A 48 -8.31 -10.91 5.22
N SER A 49 -8.44 -11.52 4.05
CA SER A 49 -8.70 -12.95 3.89
C SER A 49 -7.61 -13.60 3.04
N TYR A 50 -7.35 -14.86 3.35
CA TYR A 50 -6.51 -15.72 2.52
C TYR A 50 -7.41 -16.70 1.78
N ASN A 51 -7.27 -16.74 0.45
CA ASN A 51 -8.01 -17.65 -0.40
C ASN A 51 -7.12 -18.80 -0.82
N TRP A 52 -7.42 -19.99 -0.31
CA TRP A 52 -6.80 -21.23 -0.71
C TRP A 52 -7.90 -22.23 -1.08
N HIS A 53 -7.98 -22.62 -2.37
CA HIS A 53 -9.08 -23.41 -2.90
C HIS A 53 -10.46 -22.80 -2.58
N ALA A 54 -11.37 -23.58 -1.99
CA ALA A 54 -12.73 -23.15 -1.66
C ALA A 54 -12.85 -22.41 -0.30
N VAL A 55 -11.75 -22.28 0.46
CA VAL A 55 -11.79 -21.65 1.78
C VAL A 55 -11.49 -20.16 1.67
N GLN A 56 -12.45 -19.34 2.06
CA GLN A 56 -12.33 -17.89 2.15
C GLN A 56 -12.69 -17.44 3.56
N THR A 57 -11.68 -17.15 4.38
CA THR A 57 -11.85 -16.76 5.77
C THR A 57 -11.10 -15.47 6.06
N ASP A 58 -11.73 -14.57 6.82
CA ASP A 58 -11.07 -13.35 7.31
C ASP A 58 -10.06 -13.74 8.40
N VAL A 59 -8.78 -13.63 8.08
CA VAL A 59 -7.67 -14.07 8.94
C VAL A 59 -6.99 -12.93 9.67
N ALA A 60 -7.13 -11.70 9.17
CA ALA A 60 -6.47 -10.53 9.73
C ALA A 60 -7.32 -9.26 9.53
N LYS A 61 -6.93 -8.21 10.25
CA LYS A 61 -7.43 -6.84 10.07
C LYS A 61 -6.28 -5.89 9.81
N GLY A 62 -6.51 -4.95 8.89
CA GLY A 62 -5.66 -3.79 8.67
C GLY A 62 -6.39 -2.51 9.05
N VAL A 63 -5.71 -1.57 9.67
CA VAL A 63 -6.23 -0.25 10.01
C VAL A 63 -5.30 0.80 9.44
N LEU A 64 -5.82 1.59 8.51
CA LEU A 64 -5.13 2.73 7.91
C LEU A 64 -5.69 4.02 8.52
N THR A 65 -4.80 4.86 9.02
CA THR A 65 -5.14 6.17 9.60
C THR A 65 -4.31 7.27 8.96
N VAL A 66 -4.83 8.50 8.97
CA VAL A 66 -4.06 9.69 8.59
C VAL A 66 -4.36 10.84 9.53
N ASP A 67 -3.33 11.60 9.87
CA ASP A 67 -3.40 12.81 10.68
C ASP A 67 -2.33 13.83 10.24
N GLN A 68 -2.30 14.99 10.87
CA GLN A 68 -1.25 15.98 10.66
C GLN A 68 -0.33 16.03 11.88
N GLN A 69 0.97 16.04 11.63
CA GLN A 69 2.00 16.13 12.66
C GLN A 69 3.04 17.20 12.30
N SER A 70 3.90 17.55 13.25
CA SER A 70 5.11 18.33 13.01
C SER A 70 6.32 17.41 12.97
N LEU A 71 7.08 17.45 11.87
CA LEU A 71 8.35 16.75 11.72
C LEU A 71 9.45 17.78 11.49
N ASN A 72 10.36 17.92 12.46
CA ASN A 72 11.46 18.92 12.41
C ASN A 72 10.98 20.36 12.10
N GLY A 73 9.79 20.75 12.63
CA GLY A 73 9.22 22.07 12.38
C GLY A 73 8.39 22.21 11.10
N GLU A 74 8.44 21.24 10.19
CA GLU A 74 7.56 21.16 9.01
C GLU A 74 6.23 20.50 9.40
N LYS A 75 5.09 21.08 8.98
CA LYS A 75 3.78 20.44 9.09
C LYS A 75 3.64 19.41 7.97
N VAL A 76 3.39 18.17 8.34
CA VAL A 76 3.33 17.02 7.43
C VAL A 76 2.08 16.19 7.65
N TRP A 77 1.69 15.41 6.67
CA TRP A 77 0.80 14.27 6.88
C TRP A 77 1.56 13.14 7.55
N HIS A 78 0.93 12.50 8.54
CA HIS A 78 1.35 11.24 9.13
C HIS A 78 0.29 10.19 8.86
N THR A 79 0.69 9.06 8.31
CA THR A 79 -0.19 7.91 8.09
C THR A 79 0.38 6.67 8.74
N ALA A 80 -0.50 5.83 9.28
CA ALA A 80 -0.14 4.55 9.84
C ALA A 80 -1.04 3.43 9.31
N LEU A 81 -0.43 2.35 8.82
CA LEU A 81 -1.10 1.10 8.49
C LEU A 81 -0.67 0.04 9.51
N ASN A 82 -1.60 -0.39 10.34
CA ASN A 82 -1.39 -1.46 11.31
C ASN A 82 -2.17 -2.69 10.87
N MET A 83 -1.48 -3.83 10.72
CA MET A 83 -2.10 -5.11 10.38
C MET A 83 -1.83 -6.15 11.44
N GLN A 84 -2.84 -6.95 11.77
CA GLN A 84 -2.71 -8.04 12.72
C GLN A 84 -3.64 -9.19 12.38
N THR A 85 -3.14 -10.41 12.57
CA THR A 85 -3.96 -11.62 12.52
C THR A 85 -4.97 -11.64 13.67
N ALA A 86 -6.14 -12.23 13.41
CA ALA A 86 -7.12 -12.44 14.46
C ALA A 86 -6.60 -13.47 15.49
N PRO A 87 -6.97 -13.36 16.79
CA PRO A 87 -6.41 -14.19 17.85
C PRO A 87 -6.48 -15.70 17.58
N PHE A 88 -7.55 -16.17 16.94
CA PHE A 88 -7.70 -17.58 16.56
C PHE A 88 -6.59 -18.06 15.60
N PHE A 89 -6.16 -17.19 14.67
CA PHE A 89 -5.13 -17.51 13.68
C PHE A 89 -3.71 -17.30 14.20
N ASP A 90 -3.52 -16.54 15.29
CA ASP A 90 -2.20 -16.32 15.91
C ASP A 90 -1.51 -17.64 16.33
N VAL A 91 -2.29 -18.66 16.64
CA VAL A 91 -1.76 -20.00 17.01
C VAL A 91 -1.07 -20.68 15.83
N PHE A 92 -1.52 -20.39 14.60
CA PHE A 92 -0.98 -21.00 13.38
C PHE A 92 0.03 -20.10 12.70
N PHE A 93 -0.26 -18.79 12.70
CA PHE A 93 0.54 -17.81 11.98
C PHE A 93 0.29 -16.41 12.55
N LYS A 94 1.23 -15.90 13.31
CA LYS A 94 1.10 -14.58 13.96
C LYS A 94 1.74 -13.50 13.10
N ILE A 95 0.95 -12.49 12.70
CA ILE A 95 1.41 -11.30 12.00
C ILE A 95 1.12 -10.07 12.85
N ARG A 96 2.11 -9.18 12.93
CA ARG A 96 2.01 -7.82 13.46
C ARG A 96 2.84 -6.93 12.54
N GLU A 97 2.17 -6.06 11.81
CA GLU A 97 2.79 -5.16 10.86
C GLU A 97 2.43 -3.72 11.23
N THR A 98 3.41 -2.88 11.27
CA THR A 98 3.26 -1.43 11.38
C THR A 98 4.05 -0.76 10.27
N PHE A 99 3.37 0.09 9.50
CA PHE A 99 3.97 0.96 8.51
C PHE A 99 3.54 2.38 8.82
N GLU A 100 4.48 3.29 8.99
CA GLU A 100 4.21 4.69 9.23
C GLU A 100 4.97 5.55 8.22
N SER A 101 4.31 6.59 7.71
CA SER A 101 4.94 7.52 6.78
C SER A 101 4.61 8.95 7.15
N TRP A 102 5.60 9.81 6.99
CA TRP A 102 5.46 11.25 7.08
C TRP A 102 5.76 11.84 5.71
N PHE A 103 4.82 12.61 5.17
CA PHE A 103 4.96 13.18 3.83
C PHE A 103 4.44 14.62 3.77
N ALA A 104 4.92 15.38 2.79
CA ALA A 104 4.57 16.79 2.63
C ALA A 104 3.06 16.99 2.44
N LEU A 105 2.52 18.08 2.96
CA LEU A 105 1.11 18.44 2.78
C LEU A 105 0.75 18.62 1.30
N LYS A 106 1.69 19.10 0.50
CA LYS A 106 1.52 19.25 -0.94
C LYS A 106 2.44 18.28 -1.68
N GLY A 107 1.94 17.66 -2.75
CA GLY A 107 2.75 16.79 -3.63
C GLY A 107 3.00 15.37 -3.13
N VAL A 108 2.57 15.01 -1.91
CA VAL A 108 2.71 13.65 -1.34
C VAL A 108 4.17 13.16 -1.38
N GLU A 109 5.11 14.07 -1.13
CA GLU A 109 6.54 13.75 -1.11
C GLU A 109 6.92 13.12 0.23
N PRO A 110 7.49 11.89 0.26
CA PRO A 110 7.93 11.26 1.50
C PRO A 110 9.01 12.10 2.22
N ARG A 111 8.96 12.09 3.56
CA ARG A 111 9.96 12.69 4.45
C ARG A 111 10.62 11.65 5.32
N LYS A 112 9.80 10.78 5.89
CA LYS A 112 10.24 9.70 6.78
C LYS A 112 9.31 8.50 6.60
N PHE A 113 9.87 7.31 6.75
CA PHE A 113 9.13 6.06 6.79
C PHE A 113 9.66 5.17 7.91
N HIS A 114 8.76 4.44 8.56
CA HIS A 114 9.06 3.42 9.54
C HIS A 114 8.27 2.16 9.24
N ARG A 115 8.93 1.01 9.34
CA ARG A 115 8.31 -0.32 9.30
C ARG A 115 8.78 -1.14 10.49
N ASP A 116 7.84 -1.76 11.20
CA ASP A 116 8.07 -2.87 12.15
C ASP A 116 7.21 -4.06 11.69
N SER A 117 7.86 -5.08 11.18
CA SER A 117 7.24 -6.26 10.55
C SER A 117 7.59 -7.49 11.36
N ARG A 118 6.58 -8.17 11.91
CA ARG A 118 6.75 -9.41 12.70
C ARG A 118 5.82 -10.48 12.16
N GLU A 119 6.42 -11.53 11.59
CA GLU A 119 5.72 -12.64 10.95
C GLU A 119 6.30 -13.99 11.49
N GLY A 120 5.64 -14.57 12.49
CA GLY A 120 6.21 -15.73 13.19
C GLY A 120 7.55 -15.38 13.83
N ASP A 121 8.62 -16.06 13.38
CA ASP A 121 10.00 -15.81 13.82
C ASP A 121 10.70 -14.69 13.02
N TYR A 122 10.11 -14.24 11.92
CA TYR A 122 10.68 -13.17 11.12
C TYR A 122 10.38 -11.81 11.74
N HIS A 123 11.42 -10.98 11.83
CA HIS A 123 11.29 -9.59 12.26
C HIS A 123 12.16 -8.69 11.37
N ALA A 124 11.59 -7.59 10.91
CA ALA A 124 12.30 -6.58 10.15
C ALA A 124 11.90 -5.18 10.60
N ILE A 125 12.88 -4.31 10.81
CA ILE A 125 12.69 -2.89 11.06
C ILE A 125 13.38 -2.12 9.93
N ASN A 126 12.65 -1.18 9.32
CA ASN A 126 13.20 -0.26 8.35
C ASN A 126 12.86 1.16 8.77
N ASP A 127 13.89 2.00 8.93
CA ASP A 127 13.76 3.42 9.18
C ASP A 127 14.39 4.19 8.03
N TYR A 128 13.62 5.06 7.34
CA TYR A 128 14.08 5.86 6.22
C TYR A 128 13.92 7.35 6.49
N ILE A 129 14.94 8.12 6.11
CA ILE A 129 14.88 9.58 6.00
C ILE A 129 15.15 9.93 4.54
N TYR A 130 14.22 10.62 3.90
CA TYR A 130 14.33 10.99 2.49
C TYR A 130 15.07 12.33 2.36
N ASP A 131 16.30 12.32 1.85
CA ASP A 131 17.03 13.53 1.45
C ASP A 131 16.81 13.81 -0.04
N ARG A 132 15.85 14.69 -0.32
CA ARG A 132 15.52 15.07 -1.69
C ARG A 132 16.67 15.80 -2.39
N ARG A 133 17.46 16.59 -1.65
CA ARG A 133 18.55 17.35 -2.25
C ARG A 133 19.68 16.44 -2.71
N ALA A 134 19.98 15.43 -1.91
CA ALA A 134 20.99 14.44 -2.25
C ALA A 134 20.46 13.34 -3.18
N GLY A 135 19.13 13.21 -3.39
CA GLY A 135 18.51 12.09 -4.13
C GLY A 135 18.75 10.75 -3.45
N LYS A 136 18.78 10.72 -2.13
CA LYS A 136 19.10 9.53 -1.33
C LYS A 136 18.14 9.33 -0.18
N ILE A 137 17.87 8.08 0.13
CA ILE A 137 17.21 7.65 1.36
C ILE A 137 18.31 7.19 2.32
N HIS A 138 18.44 7.86 3.46
CA HIS A 138 19.26 7.35 4.56
C HIS A 138 18.47 6.28 5.28
N ALA A 139 18.85 5.01 5.09
CA ALA A 139 18.14 3.85 5.57
C ALA A 139 18.89 3.18 6.72
N ASN A 140 18.18 2.91 7.82
CA ASN A 140 18.57 1.95 8.84
C ASN A 140 17.68 0.73 8.71
N VAL A 141 18.29 -0.44 8.49
CA VAL A 141 17.56 -1.70 8.33
C VAL A 141 18.06 -2.74 9.31
N GLU A 142 17.15 -3.46 9.93
CA GLU A 142 17.44 -4.53 10.87
C GLU A 142 16.57 -5.73 10.53
N TYR A 143 17.17 -6.92 10.51
CA TYR A 143 16.47 -8.18 10.31
C TYR A 143 16.81 -9.12 11.45
N TRP A 144 15.86 -10.01 11.80
CA TRP A 144 15.93 -10.96 12.91
C TRP A 144 17.29 -11.66 13.09
N ASP A 145 17.95 -12.04 12.00
CA ASP A 145 19.16 -12.87 11.99
C ASP A 145 20.42 -12.12 11.53
N LYS A 146 20.36 -10.80 11.44
CA LYS A 146 21.43 -9.95 10.89
C LYS A 146 21.65 -8.71 11.73
N ASP A 147 22.89 -8.24 11.71
CA ASP A 147 23.23 -6.95 12.29
C ASP A 147 22.48 -5.80 11.63
N LYS A 148 22.24 -4.76 12.41
CA LYS A 148 21.69 -3.49 11.90
C LYS A 148 22.65 -2.91 10.87
N GLU A 149 22.09 -2.55 9.72
CA GLU A 149 22.82 -1.95 8.60
C GLU A 149 22.32 -0.53 8.33
N THR A 150 23.26 0.37 8.12
CA THR A 150 22.97 1.74 7.66
C THR A 150 23.51 1.92 6.26
N LEU A 151 22.65 2.37 5.33
CA LEU A 151 23.02 2.53 3.93
C LEU A 151 22.29 3.73 3.29
N ASP A 152 22.86 4.23 2.21
CA ASP A 152 22.24 5.22 1.36
C ASP A 152 21.65 4.54 0.13
N ILE A 153 20.33 4.67 -0.06
CA ILE A 153 19.61 4.13 -1.21
C ILE A 153 19.35 5.27 -2.19
N PRO A 154 19.91 5.26 -3.40
CA PRO A 154 19.59 6.28 -4.40
C PRO A 154 18.13 6.18 -4.82
N TYR A 155 17.44 7.31 -4.95
CA TYR A 155 16.08 7.36 -5.43
C TYR A 155 15.85 8.53 -6.39
N GLY A 156 14.86 8.38 -7.27
CA GLY A 156 14.44 9.38 -8.23
C GLY A 156 13.03 9.90 -7.96
N ASP A 157 12.55 10.71 -8.89
CA ASP A 157 11.17 11.16 -8.89
C ASP A 157 10.20 9.97 -8.89
N CYS A 158 8.97 10.16 -8.39
CA CYS A 158 7.93 9.13 -8.32
C CYS A 158 8.28 7.95 -7.39
N THR A 159 9.18 8.15 -6.44
CA THR A 159 9.52 7.15 -5.44
C THR A 159 8.74 7.42 -4.14
N TYR A 160 8.05 6.40 -3.67
CA TYR A 160 7.22 6.41 -2.47
C TYR A 160 7.56 5.21 -1.60
N ASP A 161 7.23 5.28 -0.33
CA ASP A 161 7.09 4.09 0.51
C ASP A 161 5.69 3.47 0.35
N VAL A 162 5.48 2.33 1.00
CA VAL A 162 4.24 1.55 0.87
C VAL A 162 2.98 2.36 1.20
N THR A 163 2.98 3.11 2.31
CA THR A 163 1.80 3.85 2.77
C THR A 163 1.64 5.17 2.04
N THR A 164 2.72 5.89 1.75
CA THR A 164 2.67 7.12 0.95
C THR A 164 2.12 6.86 -0.45
N LEU A 165 2.43 5.70 -1.05
CA LEU A 165 1.89 5.33 -2.36
C LEU A 165 0.36 5.25 -2.37
N PHE A 166 -0.28 4.75 -1.30
CA PHE A 166 -1.75 4.75 -1.19
C PHE A 166 -2.33 6.15 -1.21
N TYR A 167 -1.73 7.09 -0.49
CA TYR A 167 -2.20 8.47 -0.45
C TYR A 167 -1.89 9.23 -1.74
N TYR A 168 -0.79 8.89 -2.40
CA TYR A 168 -0.51 9.40 -3.74
C TYR A 168 -1.54 8.91 -4.76
N ALA A 169 -1.88 7.63 -4.76
CA ALA A 169 -2.89 7.06 -5.64
C ALA A 169 -4.26 7.73 -5.46
N ARG A 170 -4.63 8.11 -4.24
CA ARG A 170 -5.86 8.85 -3.94
C ARG A 170 -5.87 10.28 -4.52
N ARG A 171 -4.69 10.86 -4.78
CA ARG A 171 -4.55 12.18 -5.41
C ARG A 171 -4.42 12.13 -6.93
N MET A 172 -4.51 10.98 -7.57
CA MET A 172 -4.44 10.87 -9.03
C MET A 172 -5.61 11.60 -9.70
N ASP A 173 -5.39 12.08 -10.91
CA ASP A 173 -6.42 12.71 -11.73
C ASP A 173 -7.32 11.66 -12.38
N PHE A 174 -8.20 11.05 -11.60
CA PHE A 174 -9.08 9.96 -12.01
C PHE A 174 -9.93 10.26 -13.27
N PRO A 175 -10.55 11.46 -13.44
CA PRO A 175 -11.35 11.77 -14.62
C PRO A 175 -10.57 11.67 -15.93
N ASN A 176 -9.26 11.95 -15.91
CA ASN A 176 -8.43 11.97 -17.10
C ASN A 176 -7.67 10.65 -17.34
N LEU A 177 -7.90 9.62 -16.52
CA LEU A 177 -7.29 8.30 -16.74
C LEU A 177 -7.99 7.56 -17.89
N LYS A 178 -7.18 7.00 -18.78
CA LYS A 178 -7.67 6.16 -19.88
C LYS A 178 -7.38 4.68 -19.58
N PRO A 179 -8.35 3.77 -19.73
CA PRO A 179 -8.12 2.34 -19.58
C PRO A 179 -6.95 1.87 -20.45
N GLY A 180 -6.11 0.97 -19.90
CA GLY A 180 -4.90 0.47 -20.53
C GLY A 180 -3.68 1.38 -20.37
N THR A 181 -3.82 2.59 -19.80
CA THR A 181 -2.65 3.44 -19.54
C THR A 181 -1.83 2.88 -18.40
N VAL A 182 -0.51 2.77 -18.64
CA VAL A 182 0.47 2.26 -17.68
C VAL A 182 1.28 3.44 -17.12
N TYR A 183 1.34 3.52 -15.81
CA TYR A 183 2.13 4.49 -15.06
C TYR A 183 3.26 3.78 -14.33
N LYS A 184 4.47 4.32 -14.39
CA LYS A 184 5.60 3.80 -13.63
C LYS A 184 5.62 4.45 -12.26
N VAL A 185 5.71 3.64 -11.22
CA VAL A 185 5.91 4.07 -9.84
C VAL A 185 7.13 3.36 -9.26
N SER A 186 7.81 3.99 -8.33
CA SER A 186 8.94 3.39 -7.61
C SER A 186 8.59 3.27 -6.14
N ILE A 187 8.91 2.13 -5.54
CA ILE A 187 8.61 1.83 -4.15
C ILE A 187 9.92 1.57 -3.41
N ALA A 188 10.20 2.37 -2.40
CA ALA A 188 11.32 2.15 -1.49
C ALA A 188 10.90 1.16 -0.42
N ILE A 189 11.60 0.05 -0.32
CA ILE A 189 11.37 -0.97 0.69
C ILE A 189 12.64 -1.81 0.90
N ASP A 190 12.84 -2.32 2.13
CA ASP A 190 14.06 -3.02 2.56
C ASP A 190 15.34 -2.22 2.23
N LYS A 191 16.14 -2.63 1.28
CA LYS A 191 17.44 -2.03 0.95
C LYS A 191 17.48 -1.40 -0.44
N GLU A 192 16.35 -1.28 -1.11
CA GLU A 192 16.32 -0.86 -2.52
C GLU A 192 15.07 -0.08 -2.92
N VAL A 193 15.11 0.47 -4.12
CA VAL A 193 13.96 1.08 -4.78
C VAL A 193 13.54 0.19 -5.94
N GLN A 194 12.36 -0.37 -5.86
CA GLN A 194 11.78 -1.21 -6.92
C GLN A 194 10.85 -0.41 -7.81
N THR A 195 10.87 -0.69 -9.11
CA THR A 195 9.93 -0.10 -10.08
C THR A 195 8.76 -1.04 -10.32
N ALA A 196 7.56 -0.50 -10.23
CA ALA A 196 6.32 -1.18 -10.54
C ALA A 196 5.57 -0.47 -11.67
N ASN A 197 4.73 -1.19 -12.39
CA ASN A 197 3.77 -0.64 -13.33
C ASN A 197 2.38 -0.63 -12.69
N LEU A 198 1.77 0.54 -12.64
CA LEU A 198 0.37 0.70 -12.24
C LEU A 198 -0.46 0.92 -13.51
N THR A 199 -1.31 -0.03 -13.85
CA THR A 199 -2.17 0.02 -15.03
C THR A 199 -3.59 0.39 -14.63
N TYR A 200 -4.14 1.47 -15.18
CA TYR A 200 -5.57 1.74 -15.01
C TYR A 200 -6.39 0.78 -15.87
N VAL A 201 -7.23 -0.03 -15.24
CA VAL A 201 -8.05 -1.05 -15.92
C VAL A 201 -9.40 -0.47 -16.35
N GLY A 202 -10.02 0.36 -15.51
CA GLY A 202 -11.32 0.97 -15.81
C GLY A 202 -12.23 1.08 -14.59
N LEU A 203 -13.48 1.45 -14.87
CA LEU A 203 -14.55 1.54 -13.87
C LEU A 203 -15.27 0.19 -13.76
N GLU A 204 -15.63 -0.19 -12.54
CA GLU A 204 -16.53 -1.33 -12.29
C GLU A 204 -17.34 -1.12 -11.00
N ASN A 205 -18.47 -1.81 -10.88
CA ASN A 205 -19.23 -1.87 -9.64
C ASN A 205 -18.72 -3.03 -8.80
N LYS A 206 -18.10 -2.72 -7.65
CA LYS A 206 -17.49 -3.70 -6.76
C LYS A 206 -18.39 -3.97 -5.57
N TYR A 207 -18.86 -5.21 -5.42
CA TYR A 207 -19.56 -5.61 -4.20
C TYR A 207 -18.57 -5.85 -3.06
N ILE A 208 -18.79 -5.17 -1.93
CA ILE A 208 -18.01 -5.31 -0.69
C ILE A 208 -18.91 -5.91 0.39
N ARG A 209 -18.58 -7.13 0.82
CA ARG A 209 -19.33 -7.83 1.87
C ARG A 209 -19.36 -7.00 3.16
N GLY A 210 -20.54 -6.68 3.64
CA GLY A 210 -20.76 -5.89 4.85
C GLY A 210 -21.00 -4.40 4.60
N ILE A 211 -20.67 -3.88 3.41
CA ILE A 211 -20.85 -2.47 3.03
C ILE A 211 -21.96 -2.33 1.96
N GLY A 212 -21.80 -3.01 0.82
CA GLY A 212 -22.68 -2.88 -0.33
C GLY A 212 -21.93 -2.84 -1.64
N THR A 213 -22.58 -2.32 -2.69
CA THR A 213 -21.97 -2.13 -4.01
C THR A 213 -21.44 -0.72 -4.15
N ILE A 214 -20.17 -0.60 -4.52
CA ILE A 214 -19.43 0.66 -4.63
C ILE A 214 -18.97 0.84 -6.06
N ALA A 215 -19.20 2.03 -6.64
CA ALA A 215 -18.55 2.45 -7.88
C ALA A 215 -17.06 2.56 -7.64
N ALA A 216 -16.25 1.88 -8.45
CA ALA A 216 -14.82 1.76 -8.19
C ALA A 216 -13.98 1.89 -9.45
N ARG A 217 -12.78 2.45 -9.27
CA ARG A 217 -11.71 2.43 -10.26
C ARG A 217 -10.74 1.32 -9.93
N LYS A 218 -10.52 0.46 -10.92
CA LYS A 218 -9.66 -0.72 -10.82
C LYS A 218 -8.30 -0.45 -11.44
N PHE A 219 -7.27 -0.88 -10.73
CA PHE A 219 -5.88 -0.83 -11.17
C PHE A 219 -5.23 -2.20 -11.04
N GLY A 220 -4.34 -2.51 -11.99
CA GLY A 220 -3.38 -3.61 -11.89
C GLY A 220 -2.03 -3.07 -11.46
N LEU A 221 -1.36 -3.74 -10.53
CA LEU A 221 0.00 -3.44 -10.09
C LEU A 221 0.89 -4.63 -10.40
N SER A 222 1.88 -4.43 -11.28
CA SER A 222 2.88 -5.45 -11.61
C SER A 222 4.28 -4.96 -11.27
N LEU A 223 5.05 -5.83 -10.62
CA LEU A 223 6.48 -5.65 -10.44
C LEU A 223 7.21 -6.18 -11.68
N LYS A 224 8.42 -5.69 -11.98
CA LYS A 224 9.23 -6.23 -13.07
C LYS A 224 9.49 -7.72 -12.84
N LYS A 225 9.42 -8.52 -13.93
CA LYS A 225 9.64 -9.98 -13.90
C LYS A 225 10.89 -10.37 -13.08
N GLY A 226 10.72 -11.30 -12.16
CA GLY A 226 11.77 -11.91 -11.33
C GLY A 226 11.58 -11.70 -9.85
N GLU A 227 10.68 -10.81 -9.43
CA GLU A 227 10.53 -10.40 -8.05
C GLU A 227 9.07 -10.53 -7.61
N VAL A 228 8.79 -11.43 -6.70
CA VAL A 228 7.64 -11.53 -5.80
C VAL A 228 6.34 -12.11 -6.30
N PHE A 229 5.82 -11.73 -7.47
CA PHE A 229 4.66 -12.40 -8.02
C PHE A 229 5.11 -13.51 -8.97
N GLU A 230 5.36 -14.72 -8.45
CA GLU A 230 5.55 -15.92 -9.26
C GLU A 230 4.20 -16.36 -9.86
N GLY A 231 3.63 -15.52 -10.69
CA GLY A 231 2.42 -15.76 -11.44
C GLY A 231 2.28 -14.67 -12.48
N ASN A 232 1.73 -14.99 -13.64
CA ASN A 232 1.44 -14.02 -14.70
C ASN A 232 0.28 -13.07 -14.33
N GLN A 233 -0.02 -12.87 -13.05
CA GLN A 233 -1.14 -12.04 -12.60
C GLN A 233 -0.65 -10.85 -11.80
N ASP A 234 -1.14 -9.67 -12.17
CA ASP A 234 -0.93 -8.44 -11.41
C ASP A 234 -1.70 -8.48 -10.09
N ALA A 235 -1.18 -7.80 -9.07
CA ALA A 235 -2.01 -7.43 -7.94
C ALA A 235 -3.09 -6.46 -8.41
N LEU A 236 -4.28 -6.53 -7.82
CA LEU A 236 -5.40 -5.68 -8.19
C LEU A 236 -5.76 -4.75 -7.02
N LEU A 237 -6.04 -3.51 -7.34
CA LEU A 237 -6.41 -2.47 -6.39
C LEU A 237 -7.71 -1.81 -6.86
N TRP A 238 -8.60 -1.49 -5.90
CA TRP A 238 -9.84 -0.76 -6.17
C TRP A 238 -9.95 0.44 -5.25
N PHE A 239 -10.20 1.59 -5.84
CA PHE A 239 -10.48 2.83 -5.14
C PHE A 239 -11.91 3.27 -5.43
N SER A 240 -12.60 3.86 -4.45
CA SER A 240 -13.94 4.44 -4.65
C SER A 240 -13.90 5.54 -5.73
N ASP A 241 -14.94 5.58 -6.58
CA ASP A 241 -15.07 6.60 -7.63
C ASP A 241 -15.85 7.80 -7.08
N ASP A 242 -15.28 8.44 -6.06
CA ASP A 242 -15.78 9.67 -5.45
C ASP A 242 -14.60 10.58 -5.03
N ASP A 243 -14.86 11.68 -4.36
CA ASP A 243 -13.81 12.61 -3.93
C ASP A 243 -12.91 12.07 -2.82
N ASN A 244 -13.37 11.10 -2.03
CA ASN A 244 -12.55 10.45 -1.01
C ASN A 244 -11.52 9.48 -1.60
N ARG A 245 -11.85 8.81 -2.71
CA ARG A 245 -10.98 7.81 -3.36
C ARG A 245 -10.44 6.77 -2.37
N VAL A 246 -11.33 6.28 -1.52
CA VAL A 246 -10.99 5.29 -0.49
C VAL A 246 -10.49 4.01 -1.15
N PRO A 247 -9.36 3.43 -0.73
CA PRO A 247 -9.02 2.07 -1.15
C PRO A 247 -10.04 1.10 -0.55
N ILE A 248 -10.87 0.48 -1.41
CA ILE A 248 -12.00 -0.36 -0.97
C ILE A 248 -11.70 -1.84 -1.04
N ALA A 249 -10.76 -2.25 -1.87
CA ALA A 249 -10.32 -3.64 -1.97
C ALA A 249 -8.93 -3.75 -2.60
N PHE A 250 -8.25 -4.84 -2.29
CA PHE A 250 -7.07 -5.30 -3.01
C PHE A 250 -7.06 -6.82 -3.14
N MET A 251 -6.34 -7.33 -4.13
CA MET A 251 -6.02 -8.74 -4.30
C MET A 251 -4.54 -8.84 -4.67
N ALA A 252 -3.78 -9.58 -3.89
CA ALA A 252 -2.38 -9.86 -4.15
C ALA A 252 -2.22 -11.37 -4.41
N PRO A 253 -1.81 -11.78 -5.61
CA PRO A 253 -1.53 -13.18 -5.90
C PRO A 253 -0.29 -13.61 -5.10
N LEU A 254 -0.33 -14.82 -4.55
CA LEU A 254 0.77 -15.46 -3.83
C LEU A 254 1.21 -16.73 -4.61
N LYS A 255 2.37 -17.31 -4.25
CA LYS A 255 2.81 -18.60 -4.84
C LYS A 255 1.73 -19.67 -4.75
N VAL A 256 0.94 -19.65 -3.67
CA VAL A 256 -0.22 -20.53 -3.48
C VAL A 256 -1.37 -19.65 -3.01
N GLY A 257 -2.44 -19.59 -3.79
CA GLY A 257 -3.64 -18.80 -3.48
C GLY A 257 -3.48 -17.30 -3.69
N ALA A 258 -4.26 -16.52 -2.95
CA ALA A 258 -4.22 -15.06 -2.99
C ALA A 258 -4.59 -14.46 -1.62
N MET A 259 -3.99 -13.33 -1.31
CA MET A 259 -4.41 -12.47 -0.22
C MET A 259 -5.39 -11.42 -0.74
N ASN A 260 -6.52 -11.27 -0.06
CA ASN A 260 -7.52 -10.27 -0.41
C ASN A 260 -7.81 -9.39 0.79
N GLY A 261 -7.82 -8.08 0.55
CA GLY A 261 -8.33 -7.10 1.50
C GLY A 261 -9.62 -6.48 0.97
N ARG A 262 -10.55 -6.21 1.87
CA ARG A 262 -11.79 -5.50 1.57
C ARG A 262 -12.14 -4.52 2.67
N LEU A 263 -12.74 -3.40 2.29
CA LEU A 263 -13.24 -2.40 3.22
C LEU A 263 -14.18 -3.07 4.26
N GLY A 264 -13.88 -2.88 5.53
CA GLY A 264 -14.69 -3.35 6.65
C GLY A 264 -15.51 -2.23 7.27
N SER A 265 -14.88 -1.07 7.49
CA SER A 265 -15.54 0.15 7.96
C SER A 265 -14.65 1.37 7.67
N TYR A 266 -15.24 2.55 7.78
CA TYR A 266 -14.54 3.82 7.65
C TYR A 266 -15.16 4.88 8.57
N SER A 267 -14.38 5.89 8.90
CA SER A 267 -14.83 7.08 9.66
C SER A 267 -13.92 8.27 9.34
N GLY A 268 -14.41 9.47 9.57
CA GLY A 268 -13.63 10.70 9.40
C GLY A 268 -13.24 10.99 7.95
N LEU A 269 -14.01 10.55 6.96
CA LEU A 269 -13.77 10.87 5.55
C LEU A 269 -13.87 12.38 5.32
N ALA A 270 -13.12 12.90 4.36
CA ALA A 270 -13.14 14.32 4.00
C ALA A 270 -14.44 14.75 3.32
N HIS A 271 -15.09 13.83 2.61
CA HIS A 271 -16.31 14.06 1.84
C HIS A 271 -17.35 12.97 2.09
N ASP A 272 -18.59 13.21 1.67
CA ASP A 272 -19.63 12.18 1.65
C ASP A 272 -19.19 11.00 0.78
N PHE A 273 -19.49 9.78 1.22
CA PHE A 273 -19.12 8.56 0.49
C PHE A 273 -20.13 8.27 -0.64
N THR A 274 -20.10 9.08 -1.68
CA THR A 274 -21.07 9.07 -2.78
C THR A 274 -20.89 7.90 -3.74
N ALA A 275 -19.76 7.22 -3.71
CA ALA A 275 -19.52 6.01 -4.52
C ALA A 275 -20.39 4.80 -4.10
N LEU A 276 -21.05 4.84 -2.93
CA LEU A 276 -21.92 3.75 -2.47
C LEU A 276 -23.24 3.76 -3.25
N ILE A 277 -23.34 2.88 -4.27
CA ILE A 277 -24.52 2.81 -5.17
C ILE A 277 -25.69 2.09 -4.47
N SER A 278 -25.40 0.99 -3.77
CA SER A 278 -26.41 0.18 -3.10
C SER A 278 -25.86 -0.30 -1.76
N PRO A 279 -26.38 0.23 -0.64
CA PRO A 279 -25.98 -0.22 0.69
C PRO A 279 -26.44 -1.66 0.92
N LYS A 280 -25.79 -2.35 1.85
CA LYS A 280 -26.21 -3.67 2.28
C LYS A 280 -27.64 -3.59 2.83
N LYS A 281 -28.55 -4.40 2.31
CA LYS A 281 -29.87 -4.57 2.92
C LYS A 281 -29.68 -5.12 4.33
N VAL A 282 -30.12 -4.37 5.33
CA VAL A 282 -30.24 -4.86 6.71
C VAL A 282 -31.37 -5.91 6.68
N LYS A 283 -31.03 -7.16 7.01
CA LYS A 283 -32.05 -8.22 7.20
C LYS A 283 -32.59 -8.17 8.61
#